data_d3558796256ae1f528e05d8bee35780b
#
_entry.id   d3558796256ae1f528e05d8bee35780b
#
_cell.length_a   1.000
_cell.length_b   1.000
_cell.length_c   1.000
_cell.angle_alpha   90.00
_cell.angle_beta   90.00
_cell.angle_gamma   90.00
#
_symmetry.space_group_name_H-M   'P 1'
#
loop_
_entity.id
_entity.type
_entity.pdbx_description
1 polymer ?
#
loop_
_entity_poly.entity_id
_entity_poly.type
_entity_poly.pdbx_seq_one_letter_code
_entity_poly.pdbx_strand_id
1 'polypeptide(L)'
;MINSSIITYCQFLFMSISLISMLTGEVFPVTDIMINGDQDSRVNIVFLGDGYTQEEMNDYIDDVGEVVEGLFSAVPYSNYINHFNVFAIEVPSNESGTDHPGTAYDCGGDAGNVFYADTYFNSTFDYYGIHRLLVPLNTSAAYDVLIDNTPQWDIVFLMVNTTIYGGSGGAFATFSRNAASTEIAVHELGHSFAGLADEYWYSGWETANMTQESNPLLNKWNPWLYDNNIGIYQYEDPGYNWYRPHQNCKMRYLGPPFCSVCAEQTIKSVYSILDLIDSYFPENLELTVPVFGTEYFSINPILNIPNSITIDWFIDEQPMLQGSTNLELEASLYSEGEHEVKVVVKDLSDLVRNDPLNLLESEVIWNMTIECNAEGDLNMDGMVNIQDVILLVNNVIGISADVTCADLNSDGEINIQDIIILVNIILGN
;
A
#
# COMPACT_ATOMS: atom_id res chain seq x y z
N MET A 1 -60.30 53.16 -42.71
CA MET A 1 -61.11 51.97 -42.43
C MET A 1 -60.17 50.79 -42.55
N ILE A 2 -59.79 50.21 -41.54
CA ILE A 2 -59.37 48.85 -41.27
C ILE A 2 -58.52 48.85 -39.97
N ASN A 3 -59.17 48.37 -38.95
CA ASN A 3 -58.53 48.11 -37.62
C ASN A 3 -57.60 46.94 -37.75
N SER A 4 -56.40 47.06 -37.25
CA SER A 4 -55.49 45.93 -36.98
C SER A 4 -55.28 45.76 -35.45
N SER A 5 -55.87 44.70 -34.94
CA SER A 5 -55.72 44.28 -33.57
C SER A 5 -54.34 43.67 -33.34
N ILE A 6 -53.58 44.22 -32.44
CA ILE A 6 -52.31 43.68 -31.98
C ILE A 6 -52.61 42.65 -30.85
N ILE A 7 -52.37 41.39 -31.15
CA ILE A 7 -52.40 40.29 -30.16
C ILE A 7 -51.02 40.22 -29.48
N THR A 8 -50.97 40.59 -28.22
CA THR A 8 -49.79 40.47 -27.40
C THR A 8 -49.71 39.03 -26.84
N TYR A 9 -48.74 38.23 -27.30
CA TYR A 9 -48.46 36.94 -26.73
C TYR A 9 -47.59 37.11 -25.47
N CYS A 10 -48.20 36.82 -24.32
CA CYS A 10 -47.49 36.71 -23.05
C CYS A 10 -46.88 35.29 -22.97
N GLN A 11 -45.58 35.17 -23.25
CA GLN A 11 -44.84 33.93 -23.04
C GLN A 11 -44.52 33.78 -21.55
N PHE A 12 -45.23 32.88 -20.87
CA PHE A 12 -44.84 32.41 -19.54
C PHE A 12 -43.64 31.47 -19.70
N LEU A 13 -42.46 31.95 -19.34
CA LEU A 13 -41.24 31.16 -19.19
C LEU A 13 -41.37 30.38 -17.88
N PHE A 14 -41.78 29.12 -17.94
CA PHE A 14 -41.65 28.19 -16.82
C PHE A 14 -40.18 27.84 -16.68
N MET A 15 -39.49 28.48 -15.75
CA MET A 15 -38.17 28.12 -15.32
C MET A 15 -38.31 26.91 -14.37
N SER A 16 -38.17 25.70 -14.93
CA SER A 16 -38.04 24.48 -14.13
C SER A 16 -36.71 24.52 -13.41
N ILE A 17 -36.72 24.92 -12.15
CA ILE A 17 -35.61 24.72 -11.24
C ILE A 17 -35.57 23.22 -10.93
N SER A 18 -34.75 22.45 -11.65
CA SER A 18 -34.36 21.11 -11.22
C SER A 18 -33.57 21.27 -9.92
N LEU A 19 -34.22 21.01 -8.79
CA LEU A 19 -33.50 20.70 -7.55
C LEU A 19 -32.72 19.42 -7.82
N ILE A 20 -31.46 19.55 -8.17
CA ILE A 20 -30.49 18.47 -7.96
C ILE A 20 -30.36 18.40 -6.45
N SER A 21 -31.09 17.49 -5.81
CA SER A 21 -30.70 17.05 -4.48
C SER A 21 -29.32 16.40 -4.67
N MET A 22 -28.26 17.11 -4.32
CA MET A 22 -27.01 16.44 -4.00
C MET A 22 -27.41 15.48 -2.85
N LEU A 23 -27.42 14.19 -3.13
CA LEU A 23 -27.34 13.18 -2.10
C LEU A 23 -25.98 13.47 -1.42
N THR A 24 -26.01 14.23 -0.35
CA THR A 24 -24.89 14.28 0.57
C THR A 24 -24.90 12.92 1.24
N GLY A 25 -23.86 12.11 1.00
CA GLY A 25 -23.68 10.87 1.73
C GLY A 25 -23.74 11.10 3.24
N GLU A 26 -24.03 10.07 3.97
CA GLU A 26 -24.10 10.16 5.42
C GLU A 26 -22.68 10.17 6.00
N VAL A 27 -22.28 11.29 6.60
CA VAL A 27 -20.94 11.48 7.13
C VAL A 27 -20.95 11.12 8.63
N PHE A 28 -20.14 10.12 8.97
CA PHE A 28 -19.90 9.68 10.34
C PHE A 28 -18.54 10.12 10.84
N PRO A 29 -18.33 10.24 12.16
CA PRO A 29 -17.00 10.44 12.72
C PRO A 29 -16.09 9.27 12.34
N VAL A 30 -14.83 9.59 11.99
CA VAL A 30 -13.78 8.61 11.73
C VAL A 30 -12.70 8.82 12.78
N THR A 31 -12.40 7.77 13.54
CA THR A 31 -11.35 7.79 14.55
C THR A 31 -10.11 7.08 14.03
N ASP A 32 -8.96 7.77 14.10
CA ASP A 32 -7.65 7.23 13.80
C ASP A 32 -7.21 6.29 14.93
N ILE A 33 -7.20 5.00 14.70
CA ILE A 33 -6.76 3.99 15.69
C ILE A 33 -5.23 3.82 15.61
N MET A 34 -4.68 3.72 14.40
CA MET A 34 -3.24 3.60 14.16
C MET A 34 -2.88 4.23 12.83
N ILE A 35 -1.97 5.19 12.85
CA ILE A 35 -1.50 5.88 11.63
C ILE A 35 0.02 5.75 11.54
N ASN A 36 0.49 5.12 10.46
CA ASN A 36 1.92 4.90 10.19
C ASN A 36 2.41 5.64 8.92
N GLY A 37 1.51 6.24 8.15
CA GLY A 37 1.84 7.03 6.96
C GLY A 37 0.62 7.51 6.19
N ASP A 38 0.85 8.09 5.03
CA ASP A 38 -0.22 8.55 4.15
C ASP A 38 -1.09 7.37 3.70
N GLN A 39 -2.40 7.62 3.52
CA GLN A 39 -3.34 6.57 3.12
C GLN A 39 -2.99 5.95 1.76
N ASP A 40 -2.45 6.74 0.84
CA ASP A 40 -2.08 6.28 -0.49
C ASP A 40 -0.84 5.36 -0.48
N SER A 41 -0.08 5.32 0.63
CA SER A 41 1.14 4.52 0.79
C SER A 41 1.07 3.52 1.95
N ARG A 42 -0.14 3.19 2.42
CA ARG A 42 -0.38 2.18 3.47
C ARG A 42 -1.59 1.32 3.13
N VAL A 43 -1.58 0.09 3.61
CA VAL A 43 -2.78 -0.76 3.62
C VAL A 43 -3.73 -0.21 4.67
N ASN A 44 -4.90 0.25 4.26
CA ASN A 44 -5.87 0.89 5.13
C ASN A 44 -6.91 -0.11 5.59
N ILE A 45 -6.87 -0.45 6.88
CA ILE A 45 -7.87 -1.28 7.55
C ILE A 45 -8.94 -0.36 8.12
N VAL A 46 -10.20 -0.61 7.79
CA VAL A 46 -11.34 0.15 8.29
C VAL A 46 -12.26 -0.75 9.09
N PHE A 47 -12.55 -0.35 10.33
CA PHE A 47 -13.53 -0.99 11.16
C PHE A 47 -14.88 -0.31 11.02
N LEU A 48 -15.94 -1.10 10.88
CA LEU A 48 -17.34 -0.72 11.00
C LEU A 48 -17.93 -1.39 12.24
N GLY A 49 -18.68 -0.65 13.05
CA GLY A 49 -19.39 -1.19 14.22
C GLY A 49 -20.85 -1.45 13.89
N ASP A 50 -21.39 -2.62 14.21
CA ASP A 50 -22.83 -2.89 14.14
C ASP A 50 -23.41 -3.28 15.51
N GLY A 51 -24.58 -2.76 15.84
CA GLY A 51 -25.22 -2.98 17.12
C GLY A 51 -24.59 -2.20 18.30
N TYR A 52 -23.79 -1.18 18.04
CA TYR A 52 -23.38 -0.20 19.04
C TYR A 52 -24.28 1.03 18.92
N THR A 53 -24.93 1.42 20.02
CA THR A 53 -25.72 2.66 20.07
C THR A 53 -24.80 3.87 20.18
N GLN A 54 -25.37 5.09 20.05
CA GLN A 54 -24.58 6.34 20.17
C GLN A 54 -23.88 6.43 21.54
N GLU A 55 -24.49 5.92 22.60
CA GLU A 55 -23.92 5.89 23.94
C GLU A 55 -22.78 4.88 24.09
N GLU A 56 -22.72 3.86 23.22
CA GLU A 56 -21.73 2.78 23.23
C GLU A 56 -20.56 3.02 22.25
N MET A 57 -20.47 4.20 21.61
CA MET A 57 -19.38 4.47 20.64
C MET A 57 -17.99 4.46 21.29
N ASN A 58 -17.86 4.86 22.56
CA ASN A 58 -16.57 4.74 23.26
C ASN A 58 -16.19 3.27 23.49
N ASP A 59 -17.17 2.41 23.84
CA ASP A 59 -16.95 0.97 24.01
C ASP A 59 -16.54 0.33 22.67
N TYR A 60 -17.15 0.79 21.55
CA TYR A 60 -16.77 0.35 20.22
C TYR A 60 -15.31 0.67 19.90
N ILE A 61 -14.86 1.89 20.16
CA ILE A 61 -13.47 2.30 19.92
C ILE A 61 -12.50 1.50 20.80
N ASP A 62 -12.84 1.26 22.07
CA ASP A 62 -12.03 0.46 22.97
C ASP A 62 -11.95 -1.00 22.48
N ASP A 63 -13.09 -1.62 22.10
CA ASP A 63 -13.17 -2.96 21.53
C ASP A 63 -12.31 -3.09 20.24
N VAL A 64 -12.34 -2.10 19.34
CA VAL A 64 -11.49 -2.05 18.15
C VAL A 64 -10.02 -2.00 18.55
N GLY A 65 -9.67 -1.16 19.53
CA GLY A 65 -8.30 -1.05 20.04
C GLY A 65 -7.75 -2.39 20.53
N GLU A 66 -8.52 -3.16 21.27
CA GLU A 66 -8.15 -4.51 21.74
C GLU A 66 -7.89 -5.48 20.57
N VAL A 67 -8.74 -5.46 19.54
CA VAL A 67 -8.57 -6.32 18.36
C VAL A 67 -7.32 -5.91 17.57
N VAL A 68 -7.06 -4.63 17.40
CA VAL A 68 -5.89 -4.09 16.68
C VAL A 68 -4.59 -4.44 17.41
N GLU A 69 -4.53 -4.31 18.75
CA GLU A 69 -3.38 -4.72 19.54
C GLU A 69 -3.09 -6.22 19.34
N GLY A 70 -4.12 -7.04 19.39
CA GLY A 70 -3.99 -8.49 19.17
C GLY A 70 -3.59 -8.85 17.74
N LEU A 71 -4.15 -8.18 16.72
CA LEU A 71 -3.81 -8.38 15.31
C LEU A 71 -2.33 -8.11 15.06
N PHE A 72 -1.82 -6.96 15.52
CA PHE A 72 -0.43 -6.57 15.32
C PHE A 72 0.54 -7.19 16.34
N SER A 73 0.07 -8.07 17.24
CA SER A 73 0.92 -8.99 18.00
C SER A 73 1.24 -10.28 17.23
N ALA A 74 0.46 -10.62 16.21
CA ALA A 74 0.60 -11.85 15.44
C ALA A 74 1.58 -11.70 14.28
N VAL A 75 2.49 -12.70 14.09
CA VAL A 75 3.36 -12.80 12.90
C VAL A 75 2.50 -13.23 11.70
N PRO A 76 2.63 -12.59 10.49
CA PRO A 76 3.64 -11.60 10.11
C PRO A 76 3.22 -10.13 10.36
N TYR A 77 2.00 -9.84 10.79
CA TYR A 77 1.51 -8.46 10.96
C TYR A 77 2.39 -7.63 11.90
N SER A 78 2.89 -8.23 12.99
CA SER A 78 3.81 -7.57 13.92
C SER A 78 5.13 -7.13 13.26
N ASN A 79 5.59 -7.87 12.24
CA ASN A 79 6.80 -7.53 11.50
C ASN A 79 6.58 -6.40 10.50
N TYR A 80 5.34 -6.25 10.01
CA TYR A 80 4.95 -5.32 8.95
C TYR A 80 4.00 -4.24 9.43
N ILE A 81 3.92 -3.98 10.74
CA ILE A 81 2.98 -3.02 11.32
C ILE A 81 3.06 -1.63 10.67
N ASN A 82 4.26 -1.17 10.30
CA ASN A 82 4.46 0.13 9.65
C ASN A 82 3.84 0.26 8.26
N HIS A 83 3.38 -0.84 7.68
CA HIS A 83 2.72 -0.89 6.37
C HIS A 83 1.21 -0.68 6.44
N PHE A 84 0.65 -0.53 7.65
CA PHE A 84 -0.80 -0.45 7.85
C PHE A 84 -1.20 0.85 8.53
N ASN A 85 -2.35 1.39 8.12
CA ASN A 85 -3.14 2.32 8.90
C ASN A 85 -4.43 1.61 9.36
N VAL A 86 -5.00 2.05 10.45
CA VAL A 86 -6.27 1.53 10.97
C VAL A 86 -7.19 2.68 11.35
N PHE A 87 -8.40 2.62 10.85
CA PHE A 87 -9.47 3.59 11.09
C PHE A 87 -10.71 2.89 11.65
N ALA A 88 -11.49 3.59 12.44
CA ALA A 88 -12.81 3.16 12.88
C ALA A 88 -13.86 4.21 12.51
N ILE A 89 -14.93 3.80 11.81
CA ILE A 89 -16.06 4.67 11.49
C ILE A 89 -17.13 4.45 12.55
N GLU A 90 -17.55 5.51 13.22
CA GLU A 90 -18.49 5.49 14.32
C GLU A 90 -19.93 5.58 13.80
N VAL A 91 -20.50 4.42 13.44
CA VAL A 91 -21.85 4.31 12.88
C VAL A 91 -22.82 3.81 13.97
N PRO A 92 -23.66 4.69 14.57
CA PRO A 92 -24.54 4.27 15.65
C PRO A 92 -25.73 3.48 15.12
N SER A 93 -26.02 2.36 15.77
CA SER A 93 -27.26 1.59 15.62
C SER A 93 -28.40 2.12 16.51
N ASN A 94 -29.64 1.88 16.14
CA ASN A 94 -30.79 2.27 16.95
C ASN A 94 -30.88 1.46 18.25
N GLU A 95 -30.50 0.18 18.20
CA GLU A 95 -30.53 -0.76 19.33
C GLU A 95 -29.17 -1.47 19.48
N SER A 96 -28.85 -1.83 20.72
CA SER A 96 -27.63 -2.57 21.06
C SER A 96 -27.79 -4.06 20.75
N GLY A 97 -26.72 -4.71 20.24
CA GLY A 97 -26.73 -6.15 19.96
C GLY A 97 -26.87 -6.47 18.47
N THR A 98 -27.39 -7.65 18.17
CA THR A 98 -27.60 -8.17 16.81
C THR A 98 -28.68 -9.25 16.78
N ASP A 99 -29.23 -9.49 15.60
CA ASP A 99 -30.20 -10.53 15.42
C ASP A 99 -29.65 -11.93 15.74
N HIS A 100 -30.38 -12.66 16.62
CA HIS A 100 -30.12 -14.03 16.97
C HIS A 100 -31.43 -14.82 16.84
N PRO A 101 -31.80 -15.30 15.64
CA PRO A 101 -33.09 -15.93 15.39
C PRO A 101 -33.28 -17.27 16.09
N GLY A 102 -32.21 -17.97 16.48
CA GLY A 102 -32.29 -19.28 17.12
C GLY A 102 -32.83 -20.39 16.20
N THR A 103 -32.66 -20.20 14.88
CA THR A 103 -33.29 -21.08 13.85
C THR A 103 -32.32 -22.10 13.25
N ALA A 104 -31.01 -21.97 13.48
CA ALA A 104 -30.03 -22.91 12.97
C ALA A 104 -30.14 -24.27 13.66
N TYR A 105 -29.88 -25.34 12.91
CA TYR A 105 -29.97 -26.72 13.42
C TYR A 105 -28.88 -27.03 14.47
N ASP A 106 -27.81 -26.26 14.51
CA ASP A 106 -26.66 -26.42 15.41
C ASP A 106 -26.60 -25.41 16.56
N CYS A 107 -27.66 -24.61 16.79
CA CYS A 107 -27.75 -23.65 17.90
C CYS A 107 -27.53 -24.26 19.30
N GLY A 108 -27.79 -25.54 19.47
CA GLY A 108 -27.60 -26.24 20.75
C GLY A 108 -28.32 -25.57 21.92
N GLY A 109 -27.57 -25.18 22.97
CA GLY A 109 -28.13 -24.53 24.17
C GLY A 109 -28.61 -23.09 23.94
N ASP A 110 -28.22 -22.46 22.86
CA ASP A 110 -28.55 -21.05 22.52
C ASP A 110 -29.86 -20.93 21.74
N ALA A 111 -30.48 -22.03 21.32
CA ALA A 111 -31.73 -22.05 20.55
C ALA A 111 -32.92 -21.32 21.25
N GLY A 112 -32.85 -21.13 22.56
CA GLY A 112 -33.84 -20.41 23.34
C GLY A 112 -33.61 -18.91 23.51
N ASN A 113 -32.47 -18.41 23.09
CA ASN A 113 -32.04 -17.01 23.26
C ASN A 113 -32.36 -16.19 21.99
N VAL A 114 -33.65 -16.17 21.60
CA VAL A 114 -34.08 -15.39 20.44
C VAL A 114 -34.06 -13.91 20.78
N PHE A 115 -33.35 -13.15 19.97
CA PHE A 115 -33.20 -11.69 20.11
C PHE A 115 -33.20 -11.04 18.73
N TYR A 116 -33.76 -9.85 18.63
CA TYR A 116 -33.75 -9.01 17.43
C TYR A 116 -33.41 -7.59 17.82
N ALA A 117 -32.55 -6.94 17.05
CA ALA A 117 -32.12 -5.57 17.27
C ALA A 117 -32.19 -4.79 15.96
N ASP A 118 -32.66 -3.55 16.02
CA ASP A 118 -32.64 -2.62 14.91
C ASP A 118 -31.22 -2.02 14.78
N THR A 119 -30.36 -2.71 14.01
CA THR A 119 -28.98 -2.30 13.81
C THR A 119 -28.73 -1.71 12.42
N TYR A 120 -27.67 -0.90 12.25
CA TYR A 120 -27.44 -0.14 11.02
C TYR A 120 -27.14 -1.06 9.82
N PHE A 121 -26.31 -2.08 10.02
CA PHE A 121 -25.94 -3.04 8.98
C PHE A 121 -26.78 -4.31 9.01
N ASN A 122 -27.72 -4.40 9.95
CA ASN A 122 -28.66 -5.51 10.09
C ASN A 122 -27.95 -6.87 10.16
N SER A 123 -26.95 -6.98 11.05
CA SER A 123 -26.19 -8.21 11.23
C SER A 123 -27.06 -9.29 11.90
N THR A 124 -26.88 -10.53 11.46
CA THR A 124 -27.66 -11.68 11.99
C THR A 124 -26.82 -12.94 12.10
N PHE A 125 -27.07 -13.71 13.12
CA PHE A 125 -26.63 -15.10 13.24
C PHE A 125 -27.51 -16.05 12.40
N ASP A 126 -27.19 -17.33 12.44
CA ASP A 126 -27.95 -18.43 11.83
C ASP A 126 -28.02 -18.37 10.29
N TYR A 127 -27.13 -17.58 9.63
CA TYR A 127 -27.14 -17.46 8.19
C TYR A 127 -26.89 -18.84 7.54
N TYR A 128 -27.63 -19.16 6.50
CA TYR A 128 -27.64 -20.49 5.86
C TYR A 128 -27.92 -21.66 6.84
N GLY A 129 -28.54 -21.41 8.01
CA GLY A 129 -28.83 -22.43 9.00
C GLY A 129 -27.59 -22.90 9.78
N ILE A 130 -26.52 -22.11 9.82
CA ILE A 130 -25.31 -22.35 10.61
C ILE A 130 -25.27 -21.32 11.73
N HIS A 131 -25.32 -21.77 12.99
CA HIS A 131 -25.47 -20.88 14.14
C HIS A 131 -24.40 -19.80 14.23
N ARG A 132 -23.14 -20.18 14.13
CA ARG A 132 -21.99 -19.27 14.22
C ARG A 132 -21.77 -18.36 13.01
N LEU A 133 -22.52 -18.55 11.93
CA LEU A 133 -22.35 -17.75 10.71
C LEU A 133 -23.05 -16.40 10.89
N LEU A 134 -22.25 -15.39 11.24
CA LEU A 134 -22.65 -14.01 11.51
C LEU A 134 -22.34 -13.14 10.29
N VAL A 135 -23.36 -12.52 9.72
CA VAL A 135 -23.21 -11.71 8.49
C VAL A 135 -24.04 -10.42 8.57
N PRO A 136 -23.58 -9.31 7.97
CA PRO A 136 -24.42 -8.14 7.74
C PRO A 136 -25.35 -8.39 6.54
N LEU A 137 -26.65 -8.13 6.70
CA LEU A 137 -27.62 -8.25 5.62
C LEU A 137 -27.71 -6.98 4.77
N ASN A 138 -27.41 -5.81 5.35
CA ASN A 138 -27.40 -4.52 4.66
C ASN A 138 -25.99 -4.14 4.19
N THR A 139 -25.41 -4.95 3.31
CA THR A 139 -24.05 -4.72 2.77
C THR A 139 -23.96 -3.46 1.93
N SER A 140 -25.07 -3.02 1.29
CA SER A 140 -25.05 -1.76 0.53
C SER A 140 -24.82 -0.56 1.44
N ALA A 141 -25.42 -0.50 2.62
CA ALA A 141 -25.17 0.57 3.58
C ALA A 141 -23.72 0.58 4.06
N ALA A 142 -23.09 -0.60 4.24
CA ALA A 142 -21.68 -0.67 4.60
C ALA A 142 -20.77 -0.08 3.51
N TYR A 143 -21.05 -0.36 2.23
CA TYR A 143 -20.31 0.26 1.13
C TYR A 143 -20.55 1.76 1.03
N ASP A 144 -21.79 2.23 1.21
CA ASP A 144 -22.12 3.65 1.20
C ASP A 144 -21.33 4.40 2.29
N VAL A 145 -21.30 3.85 3.52
CA VAL A 145 -20.52 4.40 4.64
C VAL A 145 -19.03 4.46 4.32
N LEU A 146 -18.46 3.41 3.74
CA LEU A 146 -17.04 3.38 3.36
C LEU A 146 -16.70 4.44 2.31
N ILE A 147 -17.51 4.51 1.23
CA ILE A 147 -17.30 5.45 0.13
C ILE A 147 -17.38 6.90 0.60
N ASP A 148 -18.31 7.20 1.52
CA ASP A 148 -18.56 8.55 1.99
C ASP A 148 -17.54 9.02 3.04
N ASN A 149 -16.89 8.09 3.77
CA ASN A 149 -16.06 8.44 4.93
C ASN A 149 -14.58 8.05 4.79
N THR A 150 -14.25 6.93 4.15
CA THR A 150 -12.86 6.43 3.98
C THR A 150 -12.68 5.76 2.62
N PRO A 151 -12.70 6.51 1.50
CA PRO A 151 -12.70 5.92 0.15
C PRO A 151 -11.42 5.15 -0.22
N GLN A 152 -10.33 5.31 0.52
CA GLN A 152 -9.06 4.58 0.33
C GLN A 152 -8.97 3.28 1.16
N TRP A 153 -10.08 2.71 1.59
CA TRP A 153 -10.07 1.44 2.32
C TRP A 153 -9.61 0.26 1.44
N ASP A 154 -8.75 -0.60 2.00
CA ASP A 154 -8.29 -1.86 1.39
C ASP A 154 -8.95 -3.07 2.05
N ILE A 155 -9.09 -3.03 3.37
CA ILE A 155 -9.62 -4.12 4.19
C ILE A 155 -10.71 -3.58 5.10
N VAL A 156 -11.81 -4.31 5.19
CA VAL A 156 -12.92 -3.94 6.07
C VAL A 156 -13.21 -5.03 7.08
N PHE A 157 -13.19 -4.64 8.33
CA PHE A 157 -13.73 -5.41 9.45
C PHE A 157 -15.10 -4.89 9.86
N LEU A 158 -16.05 -5.79 10.05
CA LEU A 158 -17.33 -5.47 10.62
C LEU A 158 -17.45 -6.15 11.99
N MET A 159 -17.32 -5.34 13.04
CA MET A 159 -17.36 -5.77 14.42
C MET A 159 -18.78 -5.65 14.98
N VAL A 160 -19.33 -6.74 15.50
CA VAL A 160 -20.72 -6.81 15.96
C VAL A 160 -20.79 -6.85 17.48
N ASN A 161 -21.59 -5.97 18.07
CA ASN A 161 -21.75 -5.81 19.52
C ASN A 161 -22.51 -6.98 20.15
N THR A 162 -21.90 -8.14 20.21
CA THR A 162 -22.41 -9.31 20.90
C THR A 162 -21.27 -10.19 21.40
N THR A 163 -21.48 -10.83 22.55
CA THR A 163 -20.52 -11.79 23.14
C THR A 163 -20.74 -13.24 22.67
N ILE A 164 -21.78 -13.50 21.89
CA ILE A 164 -22.03 -14.81 21.29
C ILE A 164 -20.95 -15.05 20.22
N TYR A 165 -20.34 -16.23 20.26
CA TYR A 165 -19.30 -16.60 19.30
C TYR A 165 -19.84 -16.68 17.86
N GLY A 166 -19.25 -15.91 16.95
CA GLY A 166 -19.61 -15.95 15.54
C GLY A 166 -18.70 -15.07 14.68
N GLY A 167 -18.70 -15.39 13.41
CA GLY A 167 -17.96 -14.64 12.39
C GLY A 167 -18.20 -15.22 11.00
N SER A 168 -17.72 -14.50 10.01
CA SER A 168 -17.70 -14.92 8.60
C SER A 168 -16.68 -14.12 7.80
N GLY A 169 -16.02 -14.78 6.88
CA GLY A 169 -15.26 -14.13 5.82
C GLY A 169 -16.16 -13.72 4.65
N GLY A 170 -15.62 -12.93 3.73
CA GLY A 170 -16.31 -12.48 2.53
C GLY A 170 -15.86 -11.09 2.10
N ALA A 171 -16.79 -10.26 1.62
CA ALA A 171 -16.50 -8.86 1.30
C ALA A 171 -16.09 -8.05 2.54
N PHE A 172 -16.58 -8.45 3.70
CA PHE A 172 -16.20 -7.94 5.02
C PHE A 172 -15.80 -9.11 5.90
N ALA A 173 -14.71 -8.97 6.65
CA ALA A 173 -14.38 -9.89 7.73
C ALA A 173 -15.26 -9.52 8.93
N THR A 174 -16.37 -10.26 9.10
CA THR A 174 -17.36 -10.01 10.15
C THR A 174 -17.08 -10.88 11.37
N PHE A 175 -17.12 -10.31 12.58
CA PHE A 175 -16.94 -11.05 13.83
C PHE A 175 -17.61 -10.37 15.02
N SER A 176 -17.94 -11.16 16.03
CA SER A 176 -18.51 -10.70 17.29
C SER A 176 -17.42 -10.26 18.28
N ARG A 177 -17.75 -9.40 19.26
CA ARG A 177 -16.87 -9.06 20.39
C ARG A 177 -16.83 -10.20 21.43
N ASN A 178 -16.48 -11.36 21.00
CA ASN A 178 -16.27 -12.54 21.85
C ASN A 178 -14.81 -12.59 22.34
N ALA A 179 -14.52 -13.34 23.39
CA ALA A 179 -13.14 -13.55 23.86
C ALA A 179 -12.17 -14.10 22.78
N ALA A 180 -12.70 -14.66 21.69
CA ALA A 180 -11.92 -15.11 20.54
C ALA A 180 -11.91 -14.12 19.38
N SER A 181 -12.44 -12.90 19.53
CA SER A 181 -12.59 -11.92 18.44
C SER A 181 -11.30 -11.64 17.69
N THR A 182 -10.20 -11.39 18.40
CA THR A 182 -8.87 -11.20 17.80
C THR A 182 -8.43 -12.41 16.98
N GLU A 183 -8.61 -13.62 17.50
CA GLU A 183 -8.23 -14.85 16.80
C GLU A 183 -9.05 -15.06 15.53
N ILE A 184 -10.34 -14.72 15.59
CA ILE A 184 -11.24 -14.75 14.43
C ILE A 184 -10.82 -13.68 13.43
N ALA A 185 -10.61 -12.43 13.87
CA ALA A 185 -10.18 -11.34 13.00
C ALA A 185 -8.91 -11.66 12.23
N VAL A 186 -7.89 -12.22 12.91
CA VAL A 186 -6.63 -12.65 12.27
C VAL A 186 -6.86 -13.78 11.27
N HIS A 187 -7.75 -14.74 11.57
CA HIS A 187 -8.09 -15.84 10.65
C HIS A 187 -8.83 -15.31 9.41
N GLU A 188 -9.87 -14.49 9.60
CA GLU A 188 -10.66 -13.91 8.50
C GLU A 188 -9.84 -12.96 7.61
N LEU A 189 -8.84 -12.27 8.21
CA LEU A 189 -7.88 -11.49 7.44
C LEU A 189 -7.01 -12.37 6.54
N GLY A 190 -6.71 -13.59 6.96
CA GLY A 190 -6.07 -14.59 6.11
C GLY A 190 -6.87 -14.88 4.84
N HIS A 191 -8.21 -14.92 4.93
CA HIS A 191 -9.07 -15.08 3.76
C HIS A 191 -9.17 -13.81 2.92
N SER A 192 -9.58 -12.71 3.53
CA SER A 192 -9.95 -11.47 2.82
C SER A 192 -8.74 -10.73 2.24
N PHE A 193 -7.60 -10.74 2.94
CA PHE A 193 -6.40 -10.02 2.52
C PHE A 193 -5.39 -10.92 1.79
N ALA A 194 -5.11 -12.10 2.35
CA ALA A 194 -4.08 -12.97 1.77
C ALA A 194 -4.62 -14.05 0.82
N GLY A 195 -5.94 -14.14 0.63
CA GLY A 195 -6.56 -15.13 -0.27
C GLY A 195 -6.29 -16.59 0.14
N LEU A 196 -6.07 -16.82 1.46
CA LEU A 196 -5.81 -18.15 2.00
C LEU A 196 -7.10 -18.97 2.09
N ALA A 197 -6.99 -20.27 1.96
CA ALA A 197 -8.08 -21.19 2.18
C ALA A 197 -8.08 -21.72 3.62
N ASP A 198 -9.26 -22.19 4.08
CA ASP A 198 -9.34 -22.98 5.28
C ASP A 198 -8.51 -24.26 5.19
N GLU A 199 -7.73 -24.55 6.23
CA GLU A 199 -6.95 -25.79 6.30
C GLU A 199 -7.68 -26.94 7.04
N TYR A 200 -8.89 -26.69 7.56
CA TYR A 200 -9.77 -27.71 8.15
C TYR A 200 -10.79 -28.28 7.13
N TRP A 201 -11.07 -27.52 6.05
CA TRP A 201 -11.97 -27.90 4.97
C TRP A 201 -11.39 -27.51 3.62
N TYR A 202 -11.47 -28.40 2.62
CA TYR A 202 -10.98 -28.09 1.26
C TYR A 202 -12.01 -27.25 0.49
N SER A 203 -11.56 -26.18 -0.14
CA SER A 203 -12.42 -25.28 -0.94
C SER A 203 -12.64 -25.78 -2.36
N GLY A 204 -11.83 -26.73 -2.84
CA GLY A 204 -11.92 -27.28 -4.19
C GLY A 204 -11.21 -26.45 -5.27
N TRP A 205 -10.44 -25.44 -4.91
CA TRP A 205 -9.61 -24.63 -5.82
C TRP A 205 -8.25 -24.32 -5.23
N GLU A 206 -7.28 -24.06 -6.12
CA GLU A 206 -5.92 -23.73 -5.74
C GLU A 206 -5.82 -22.37 -5.03
N THR A 207 -5.15 -22.33 -3.89
CA THR A 207 -4.76 -21.12 -3.15
C THR A 207 -3.30 -21.24 -2.73
N ALA A 208 -2.72 -20.21 -2.11
CA ALA A 208 -1.32 -20.30 -1.65
C ALA A 208 -1.09 -21.49 -0.71
N ASN A 209 -2.05 -21.77 0.20
CA ASN A 209 -1.97 -22.84 1.20
C ASN A 209 -2.82 -24.08 0.88
N MET A 210 -3.31 -24.24 -0.36
CA MET A 210 -4.08 -25.41 -0.80
C MET A 210 -3.70 -25.81 -2.21
N THR A 211 -3.45 -27.10 -2.46
CA THR A 211 -3.07 -27.62 -3.78
C THR A 211 -3.48 -29.07 -3.98
N GLN A 212 -3.58 -29.49 -5.25
CA GLN A 212 -3.67 -30.91 -5.63
C GLN A 212 -2.30 -31.53 -5.93
N GLU A 213 -1.23 -30.73 -5.97
CA GLU A 213 0.11 -31.24 -6.28
C GLU A 213 0.76 -31.93 -5.06
N SER A 214 0.93 -33.25 -5.16
CA SER A 214 1.57 -34.07 -4.12
C SER A 214 3.06 -34.31 -4.34
N ASN A 215 3.59 -34.00 -5.54
CA ASN A 215 5.00 -34.14 -5.82
C ASN A 215 5.81 -33.04 -5.14
N PRO A 216 6.72 -33.35 -4.20
CA PRO A 216 7.51 -32.35 -3.50
C PRO A 216 8.30 -31.39 -4.41
N LEU A 217 8.74 -31.85 -5.58
CA LEU A 217 9.53 -31.03 -6.51
C LEU A 217 8.69 -30.03 -7.32
N LEU A 218 7.39 -30.26 -7.43
CA LEU A 218 6.46 -29.42 -8.19
C LEU A 218 5.52 -28.63 -7.29
N ASN A 219 5.52 -28.94 -6.01
CA ASN A 219 4.65 -28.30 -5.03
C ASN A 219 5.03 -26.83 -4.84
N LYS A 220 4.05 -25.92 -4.83
CA LYS A 220 4.26 -24.47 -4.79
C LYS A 220 4.95 -23.96 -3.52
N TRP A 221 4.85 -24.71 -2.41
CA TRP A 221 5.61 -24.41 -1.19
C TRP A 221 6.87 -25.26 -1.02
N ASN A 222 7.41 -25.79 -2.12
CA ASN A 222 8.67 -26.57 -2.13
C ASN A 222 9.82 -25.88 -1.36
N PRO A 223 10.03 -24.55 -1.46
CA PRO A 223 11.12 -23.89 -0.72
C PRO A 223 11.02 -24.02 0.81
N TRP A 224 9.85 -24.31 1.33
CA TRP A 224 9.57 -24.47 2.76
C TRP A 224 9.54 -25.93 3.22
N LEU A 225 9.53 -26.89 2.29
CA LEU A 225 9.37 -28.31 2.66
C LEU A 225 10.43 -28.77 3.66
N TYR A 226 9.93 -29.47 4.68
CA TYR A 226 10.72 -30.03 5.80
C TYR A 226 11.28 -29.00 6.78
N ASP A 227 10.97 -27.72 6.58
CA ASP A 227 11.29 -26.64 7.52
C ASP A 227 10.03 -26.22 8.28
N ASN A 228 10.16 -25.80 9.55
CA ASN A 228 9.04 -25.32 10.38
C ASN A 228 7.80 -26.24 10.34
N ASN A 229 8.00 -27.56 10.23
CA ASN A 229 6.93 -28.56 10.06
C ASN A 229 6.08 -28.37 8.80
N ILE A 230 6.59 -27.68 7.79
CA ILE A 230 5.92 -27.62 6.48
C ILE A 230 6.09 -28.97 5.78
N GLY A 231 4.97 -29.49 5.27
CA GLY A 231 4.89 -30.75 4.54
C GLY A 231 3.81 -30.72 3.49
N ILE A 232 3.39 -31.89 3.02
CA ILE A 232 2.28 -32.07 2.10
C ILE A 232 1.27 -32.95 2.81
N TYR A 233 0.31 -32.31 3.51
CA TYR A 233 -0.64 -33.00 4.37
C TYR A 233 -1.99 -33.07 3.68
N GLN A 234 -2.45 -34.30 3.45
CA GLN A 234 -3.75 -34.54 2.83
C GLN A 234 -4.90 -34.05 3.73
N TYR A 235 -5.92 -33.46 3.12
CA TYR A 235 -7.19 -33.19 3.80
C TYR A 235 -7.90 -34.51 4.12
N GLU A 236 -8.71 -34.50 5.18
CA GLU A 236 -9.56 -35.62 5.54
C GLU A 236 -10.68 -35.81 4.51
N ASP A 237 -11.35 -36.99 4.52
CA ASP A 237 -12.49 -37.26 3.67
C ASP A 237 -13.60 -36.19 3.86
N PRO A 238 -14.16 -35.59 2.77
CA PRO A 238 -14.01 -35.95 1.35
C PRO A 238 -12.86 -35.27 0.60
N GLY A 239 -11.91 -34.65 1.28
CA GLY A 239 -10.81 -33.85 0.71
C GLY A 239 -9.70 -34.62 -0.03
N TYR A 240 -9.97 -35.82 -0.54
CA TYR A 240 -8.98 -36.61 -1.27
C TYR A 240 -8.34 -35.84 -2.43
N ASN A 241 -7.00 -35.97 -2.55
CA ASN A 241 -6.17 -35.30 -3.54
C ASN A 241 -6.07 -33.76 -3.36
N TRP A 242 -6.42 -33.24 -2.21
CA TRP A 242 -6.12 -31.89 -1.79
C TRP A 242 -5.17 -31.93 -0.61
N TYR A 243 -4.22 -31.00 -0.60
CA TYR A 243 -3.14 -30.95 0.40
C TYR A 243 -3.01 -29.53 0.95
N ARG A 244 -2.63 -29.45 2.23
CA ARG A 244 -2.30 -28.24 2.98
C ARG A 244 -0.84 -28.29 3.44
N PRO A 245 -0.20 -27.14 3.73
CA PRO A 245 1.21 -27.08 4.08
C PRO A 245 1.51 -27.50 5.53
N HIS A 246 0.54 -27.36 6.45
CA HIS A 246 0.79 -27.54 7.85
C HIS A 246 -0.40 -28.20 8.58
N GLN A 247 -0.13 -28.87 9.72
CA GLN A 247 -1.17 -29.53 10.50
C GLN A 247 -1.71 -28.66 11.65
N ASN A 248 -1.02 -27.59 12.00
CA ASN A 248 -1.37 -26.72 13.13
C ASN A 248 -1.13 -25.26 12.78
N CYS A 249 -1.96 -24.70 11.91
CA CYS A 249 -1.91 -23.34 11.36
C CYS A 249 -3.12 -22.53 11.81
N LYS A 250 -3.01 -21.19 11.83
CA LYS A 250 -4.12 -20.25 12.04
C LYS A 250 -5.30 -20.53 11.11
N MET A 251 -5.03 -20.87 9.84
CA MET A 251 -6.08 -21.20 8.87
C MET A 251 -6.75 -22.55 9.12
N ARG A 252 -6.32 -23.32 10.13
CA ARG A 252 -6.93 -24.55 10.54
C ARG A 252 -7.63 -24.48 11.91
N TYR A 253 -7.00 -23.77 12.85
CA TYR A 253 -7.46 -23.65 14.23
C TYR A 253 -7.22 -22.24 14.75
N LEU A 254 -8.11 -21.74 15.57
CA LEU A 254 -7.84 -20.54 16.36
C LEU A 254 -6.77 -20.85 17.42
N GLY A 255 -5.89 -19.89 17.69
CA GLY A 255 -4.80 -20.00 18.67
C GLY A 255 -3.40 -20.22 18.08
N PRO A 256 -3.16 -21.19 17.18
CA PRO A 256 -1.85 -21.30 16.51
C PRO A 256 -1.51 -20.07 15.67
N PRO A 257 -0.22 -19.79 15.43
CA PRO A 257 0.21 -18.77 14.47
C PRO A 257 -0.06 -19.24 13.03
N PHE A 258 0.06 -18.33 12.07
CA PHE A 258 0.19 -18.70 10.66
C PHE A 258 1.42 -19.60 10.46
N CYS A 259 1.30 -20.60 9.61
CA CYS A 259 2.46 -21.35 9.16
C CYS A 259 3.29 -20.53 8.17
N SER A 260 4.53 -20.96 7.89
CA SER A 260 5.45 -20.22 7.02
C SER A 260 4.87 -19.91 5.63
N VAL A 261 4.10 -20.83 5.05
CA VAL A 261 3.45 -20.62 3.74
C VAL A 261 2.37 -19.54 3.80
N CYS A 262 1.56 -19.55 4.86
CA CYS A 262 0.51 -18.55 5.05
C CYS A 262 1.09 -17.17 5.39
N ALA A 263 2.14 -17.11 6.23
CA ALA A 263 2.86 -15.87 6.53
C ALA A 263 3.52 -15.27 5.29
N GLU A 264 4.20 -16.10 4.47
CA GLU A 264 4.78 -15.67 3.19
C GLU A 264 3.73 -15.05 2.26
N GLN A 265 2.57 -15.70 2.13
CA GLN A 265 1.50 -15.17 1.28
C GLN A 265 0.94 -13.84 1.81
N THR A 266 0.80 -13.70 3.13
CA THR A 266 0.36 -12.43 3.75
C THR A 266 1.34 -11.28 3.43
N ILE A 267 2.65 -11.53 3.53
CA ILE A 267 3.67 -10.53 3.19
C ILE A 267 3.61 -10.15 1.71
N LYS A 268 3.48 -11.14 0.83
CA LYS A 268 3.33 -10.88 -0.61
C LYS A 268 2.06 -10.08 -0.92
N SER A 269 0.99 -10.26 -0.14
CA SER A 269 -0.22 -9.44 -0.28
C SER A 269 0.03 -7.98 0.12
N VAL A 270 0.84 -7.71 1.15
CA VAL A 270 1.26 -6.33 1.49
C VAL A 270 1.97 -5.69 0.30
N TYR A 271 3.00 -6.32 -0.23
CA TYR A 271 3.81 -5.78 -1.32
C TYR A 271 3.14 -5.86 -2.71
N SER A 272 1.99 -6.52 -2.83
CA SER A 272 1.17 -6.43 -4.04
C SER A 272 0.35 -5.13 -4.12
N ILE A 273 0.23 -4.42 -3.00
CA ILE A 273 -0.51 -3.16 -2.86
C ILE A 273 0.46 -1.98 -2.71
N LEU A 274 1.58 -2.19 -1.98
CA LEU A 274 2.51 -1.14 -1.59
C LEU A 274 3.89 -1.33 -2.18
N ASP A 275 4.54 -0.22 -2.51
CA ASP A 275 5.97 -0.17 -2.76
C ASP A 275 6.76 -0.12 -1.44
N LEU A 276 8.03 -0.55 -1.47
CA LEU A 276 8.91 -0.44 -0.32
C LEU A 276 9.39 1.00 -0.07
N ILE A 277 9.26 1.87 -1.08
CA ILE A 277 9.69 3.27 -1.04
C ILE A 277 8.46 4.16 -0.89
N ASP A 278 8.29 4.74 0.29
CA ASP A 278 7.18 5.63 0.64
C ASP A 278 7.25 6.97 -0.12
N SER A 279 8.46 7.52 -0.24
CA SER A 279 8.73 8.76 -0.96
C SER A 279 10.18 8.87 -1.37
N TYR A 280 10.45 9.72 -2.37
CA TYR A 280 11.80 9.97 -2.84
C TYR A 280 11.99 11.44 -3.25
N PHE A 281 13.24 11.88 -3.29
CA PHE A 281 13.64 13.20 -3.75
C PHE A 281 14.92 13.09 -4.58
N PRO A 282 15.03 13.83 -5.70
CA PRO A 282 14.03 14.71 -6.31
C PRO A 282 12.78 13.97 -6.81
N GLU A 283 11.60 14.63 -6.75
CA GLU A 283 10.36 14.06 -7.33
C GLU A 283 10.40 14.01 -8.86
N ASN A 284 11.13 14.97 -9.48
CA ASN A 284 11.38 14.95 -10.92
C ASN A 284 12.45 13.91 -11.23
N LEU A 285 12.11 12.94 -12.06
CA LEU A 285 13.03 11.88 -12.47
C LEU A 285 13.96 12.27 -13.64
N GLU A 286 13.70 13.40 -14.30
CA GLU A 286 14.55 13.95 -15.37
C GLU A 286 15.27 15.20 -14.82
N LEU A 287 16.59 15.12 -14.66
CA LEU A 287 17.38 16.15 -14.02
C LEU A 287 18.42 16.71 -14.99
N THR A 288 18.67 18.01 -14.89
CA THR A 288 19.80 18.66 -15.54
C THR A 288 20.69 19.26 -14.47
N VAL A 289 21.94 18.84 -14.41
CA VAL A 289 22.90 19.24 -13.38
C VAL A 289 24.12 19.86 -14.05
N PRO A 290 24.55 21.05 -13.61
CA PRO A 290 25.78 21.60 -14.13
C PRO A 290 27.00 20.75 -13.73
N VAL A 291 28.04 20.67 -14.59
CA VAL A 291 29.26 19.85 -14.38
C VAL A 291 29.87 20.03 -12.98
N PHE A 292 29.77 21.21 -12.40
CA PHE A 292 30.31 21.49 -11.06
C PHE A 292 29.21 21.55 -9.98
N GLY A 293 28.02 21.09 -10.34
CA GLY A 293 26.91 20.98 -9.40
C GLY A 293 27.05 19.79 -8.48
N THR A 294 26.32 19.86 -7.37
CA THR A 294 26.10 18.74 -6.48
C THR A 294 24.62 18.48 -6.45
N GLU A 295 24.22 17.23 -6.66
CA GLU A 295 22.83 16.80 -6.57
C GLU A 295 22.63 15.89 -5.38
N TYR A 296 21.47 16.01 -4.75
CA TYR A 296 21.11 15.25 -3.55
C TYR A 296 19.92 14.37 -3.84
N PHE A 297 20.08 13.07 -3.61
CA PHE A 297 19.02 12.07 -3.74
C PHE A 297 18.68 11.53 -2.36
N SER A 298 17.42 11.28 -2.13
CA SER A 298 16.97 10.62 -0.90
C SER A 298 15.75 9.76 -1.12
N ILE A 299 15.61 8.73 -0.30
CA ILE A 299 14.41 7.88 -0.23
C ILE A 299 13.96 7.76 1.21
N ASN A 300 12.67 7.52 1.39
CA ASN A 300 12.08 7.16 2.66
C ASN A 300 11.46 5.74 2.53
N PRO A 301 12.17 4.67 2.93
CA PRO A 301 11.64 3.32 2.84
C PRO A 301 10.70 3.01 4.00
N ILE A 302 9.71 2.12 3.78
CA ILE A 302 8.88 1.57 4.84
C ILE A 302 9.64 0.45 5.53
N LEU A 303 9.98 0.62 6.81
CA LEU A 303 10.83 -0.32 7.54
C LEU A 303 10.04 -1.42 8.23
N ASN A 304 10.54 -2.66 8.16
CA ASN A 304 10.04 -3.82 8.88
C ASN A 304 10.57 -3.88 10.33
N ILE A 305 9.96 -4.72 11.15
CA ILE A 305 10.39 -4.96 12.54
C ILE A 305 10.63 -6.47 12.77
N PRO A 306 11.88 -6.95 12.99
CA PRO A 306 13.14 -6.19 12.87
C PRO A 306 13.38 -5.74 11.42
N ASN A 307 14.19 -4.69 11.25
CA ASN A 307 14.48 -4.17 9.91
C ASN A 307 15.23 -5.21 9.06
N SER A 308 14.64 -5.60 7.94
CA SER A 308 15.19 -6.50 6.91
C SER A 308 15.40 -5.80 5.57
N ILE A 309 15.21 -4.46 5.53
CA ILE A 309 15.33 -3.66 4.31
C ILE A 309 16.80 -3.39 4.02
N THR A 310 17.22 -3.62 2.78
CA THR A 310 18.51 -3.20 2.22
C THR A 310 18.31 -2.12 1.17
N ILE A 311 19.30 -1.24 1.04
CA ILE A 311 19.29 -0.11 0.11
C ILE A 311 20.61 -0.11 -0.62
N ASP A 312 20.57 -0.15 -1.95
CA ASP A 312 21.73 -0.16 -2.83
C ASP A 312 21.58 0.94 -3.88
N TRP A 313 22.59 1.84 -3.96
CA TRP A 313 22.67 2.92 -4.94
C TRP A 313 23.61 2.57 -6.06
N PHE A 314 23.24 2.94 -7.27
CA PHE A 314 24.00 2.72 -8.50
C PHE A 314 24.06 4.01 -9.32
N ILE A 315 25.17 4.18 -10.05
CA ILE A 315 25.29 5.16 -11.13
C ILE A 315 25.81 4.42 -12.36
N ASP A 316 25.09 4.51 -13.46
CA ASP A 316 25.40 3.81 -14.71
C ASP A 316 25.63 2.31 -14.47
N GLU A 317 24.75 1.68 -13.71
CA GLU A 317 24.82 0.28 -13.28
C GLU A 317 26.03 -0.05 -12.36
N GLN A 318 26.88 0.91 -12.01
CA GLN A 318 27.98 0.68 -11.08
C GLN A 318 27.54 0.91 -9.64
N PRO A 319 27.83 -0.02 -8.71
CA PRO A 319 27.45 0.14 -7.31
C PRO A 319 28.23 1.28 -6.66
N MET A 320 27.53 2.19 -5.96
CA MET A 320 28.08 3.38 -5.34
C MET A 320 28.04 3.37 -3.82
N LEU A 321 26.86 3.12 -3.25
CA LEU A 321 26.65 3.24 -1.80
C LEU A 321 25.64 2.19 -1.35
N GLN A 322 25.82 1.63 -0.15
CA GLN A 322 24.91 0.66 0.46
C GLN A 322 24.46 1.12 1.84
N GLY A 323 23.22 0.81 2.19
CA GLY A 323 22.65 1.00 3.51
C GLY A 323 22.32 2.45 3.87
N SER A 324 22.42 3.39 2.94
CA SER A 324 22.07 4.81 3.16
C SER A 324 20.75 5.15 2.49
N THR A 325 19.94 5.96 3.15
CA THR A 325 18.73 6.55 2.56
C THR A 325 19.04 7.79 1.72
N ASN A 326 20.27 8.25 1.69
CA ASN A 326 20.69 9.46 0.98
C ASN A 326 21.94 9.19 0.15
N LEU A 327 22.01 9.84 -1.02
CA LEU A 327 23.19 9.90 -1.88
C LEU A 327 23.46 11.36 -2.26
N GLU A 328 24.69 11.81 -2.05
CA GLU A 328 25.22 13.08 -2.55
C GLU A 328 26.12 12.77 -3.76
N LEU A 329 25.88 13.44 -4.88
CA LEU A 329 26.58 13.23 -6.12
C LEU A 329 27.22 14.55 -6.58
N GLU A 330 28.56 14.55 -6.69
CA GLU A 330 29.30 15.62 -7.29
C GLU A 330 29.42 15.37 -8.81
N ALA A 331 28.74 16.19 -9.62
CA ALA A 331 28.70 16.02 -11.08
C ALA A 331 30.07 16.07 -11.75
N SER A 332 31.03 16.81 -11.17
CA SER A 332 32.43 16.93 -11.67
C SER A 332 33.22 15.61 -11.70
N LEU A 333 32.69 14.56 -11.02
CA LEU A 333 33.30 13.23 -11.02
C LEU A 333 32.89 12.38 -12.23
N TYR A 334 31.94 12.85 -13.03
CA TYR A 334 31.35 12.16 -14.17
C TYR A 334 31.54 12.94 -15.45
N SER A 335 31.41 12.25 -16.59
CA SER A 335 31.52 12.90 -17.92
C SER A 335 30.26 13.76 -18.17
N GLU A 336 30.37 14.68 -19.10
CA GLU A 336 29.19 15.33 -19.68
C GLU A 336 28.33 14.30 -20.41
N GLY A 337 27.00 14.48 -20.39
CA GLY A 337 26.03 13.63 -21.03
C GLY A 337 25.01 13.02 -20.08
N GLU A 338 24.35 11.97 -20.55
CA GLU A 338 23.31 11.28 -19.82
C GLU A 338 23.89 10.25 -18.85
N HIS A 339 23.38 10.25 -17.63
CA HIS A 339 23.70 9.31 -16.56
C HIS A 339 22.44 8.80 -15.90
N GLU A 340 22.44 7.54 -15.48
CA GLU A 340 21.36 6.93 -14.71
C GLU A 340 21.77 6.84 -13.24
N VAL A 341 21.00 7.45 -12.35
CA VAL A 341 21.11 7.26 -10.90
C VAL A 341 19.97 6.37 -10.45
N LYS A 342 20.30 5.23 -9.85
CA LYS A 342 19.31 4.23 -9.44
C LYS A 342 19.48 3.86 -7.97
N VAL A 343 18.37 3.77 -7.25
CA VAL A 343 18.31 3.13 -5.93
C VAL A 343 17.43 1.89 -6.01
N VAL A 344 17.91 0.80 -5.40
CA VAL A 344 17.17 -0.45 -5.27
C VAL A 344 16.96 -0.73 -3.79
N VAL A 345 15.73 -0.96 -3.41
CA VAL A 345 15.33 -1.30 -2.04
C VAL A 345 14.78 -2.72 -2.04
N LYS A 346 15.27 -3.57 -1.14
CA LYS A 346 14.84 -4.98 -1.03
C LYS A 346 14.51 -5.34 0.41
N ASP A 347 13.45 -6.10 0.57
CA ASP A 347 13.18 -6.81 1.82
C ASP A 347 13.81 -8.19 1.79
N LEU A 348 14.81 -8.42 2.63
CA LEU A 348 15.51 -9.69 2.79
C LEU A 348 14.95 -10.51 3.97
N SER A 349 13.66 -10.38 4.25
CA SER A 349 13.00 -11.14 5.32
C SER A 349 13.10 -12.65 5.11
N ASP A 350 13.49 -13.37 6.16
CA ASP A 350 13.48 -14.85 6.16
C ASP A 350 12.05 -15.44 6.10
N LEU A 351 11.03 -14.60 6.18
CA LEU A 351 9.62 -15.01 6.11
C LEU A 351 9.12 -15.23 4.68
N VAL A 352 9.91 -14.89 3.66
CA VAL A 352 9.58 -15.11 2.25
C VAL A 352 10.71 -15.87 1.55
N ARG A 353 10.38 -16.98 0.89
CA ARG A 353 11.33 -17.82 0.13
C ARG A 353 10.97 -17.99 -1.33
N ASN A 354 9.77 -17.62 -1.72
CA ASN A 354 9.26 -17.77 -3.08
C ASN A 354 8.58 -16.48 -3.54
N ASP A 355 9.36 -15.64 -4.20
CA ASP A 355 8.88 -14.37 -4.78
C ASP A 355 9.17 -14.30 -6.29
N PRO A 356 8.43 -15.05 -7.12
CA PRO A 356 8.65 -15.08 -8.56
C PRO A 356 8.25 -13.78 -9.28
N LEU A 357 7.56 -12.87 -8.60
CA LEU A 357 7.11 -11.59 -9.13
C LEU A 357 7.99 -10.42 -8.70
N ASN A 358 9.04 -10.67 -7.90
CA ASN A 358 9.92 -9.67 -7.29
C ASN A 358 9.15 -8.59 -6.52
N LEU A 359 8.12 -8.98 -5.78
CA LEU A 359 7.30 -8.06 -4.98
C LEU A 359 8.09 -7.41 -3.83
N LEU A 360 9.15 -8.10 -3.37
CA LEU A 360 10.00 -7.65 -2.27
C LEU A 360 11.15 -6.73 -2.75
N GLU A 361 11.03 -6.15 -3.92
CA GLU A 361 12.00 -5.23 -4.50
C GLU A 361 11.30 -4.03 -5.13
N SER A 362 11.77 -2.83 -4.83
CA SER A 362 11.34 -1.57 -5.47
C SER A 362 12.56 -0.78 -5.90
N GLU A 363 12.44 -0.02 -6.98
CA GLU A 363 13.50 0.83 -7.48
C GLU A 363 12.99 2.22 -7.87
N VAL A 364 13.88 3.22 -7.75
CA VAL A 364 13.68 4.55 -8.34
C VAL A 364 14.86 4.84 -9.24
N ILE A 365 14.57 5.35 -10.43
CA ILE A 365 15.57 5.68 -11.45
C ILE A 365 15.41 7.16 -11.82
N TRP A 366 16.49 7.92 -11.68
CA TRP A 366 16.63 9.30 -12.18
C TRP A 366 17.52 9.30 -13.41
N ASN A 367 17.05 9.92 -14.49
CA ASN A 367 17.84 10.25 -15.67
C ASN A 367 18.46 11.62 -15.45
N MET A 368 19.77 11.68 -15.32
CA MET A 368 20.50 12.90 -15.01
C MET A 368 21.37 13.29 -16.20
N THR A 369 21.14 14.47 -16.77
CA THR A 369 21.99 15.04 -17.79
C THR A 369 22.96 15.98 -17.13
N ILE A 370 24.28 15.70 -17.28
CA ILE A 370 25.32 16.59 -16.82
C ILE A 370 25.75 17.46 -18.02
N GLU A 371 25.59 18.76 -17.87
CA GLU A 371 25.93 19.71 -18.95
C GLU A 371 26.70 20.90 -18.45
N CYS A 372 27.47 21.48 -19.38
CA CYS A 372 28.21 22.70 -19.14
C CYS A 372 27.26 23.91 -19.22
N ASN A 373 26.77 24.36 -18.08
CA ASN A 373 25.94 25.58 -17.99
C ASN A 373 26.80 26.88 -17.90
N ALA A 374 28.10 26.77 -17.86
CA ALA A 374 28.97 27.92 -17.79
C ALA A 374 29.24 28.42 -19.22
N GLU A 375 28.31 29.23 -19.78
CA GLU A 375 28.53 29.93 -21.06
C GLU A 375 29.83 30.79 -21.03
N GLY A 376 31.00 30.15 -20.74
CA GLY A 376 32.30 30.76 -20.70
C GLY A 376 32.84 31.15 -19.32
N ASP A 377 32.18 30.88 -18.21
CA ASP A 377 32.73 31.01 -16.85
C ASP A 377 33.53 29.75 -16.50
N LEU A 378 34.78 29.73 -16.99
CA LEU A 378 35.67 28.58 -16.90
C LEU A 378 36.36 28.45 -15.53
N ASN A 379 36.42 29.54 -14.75
CA ASN A 379 37.00 29.57 -13.41
C ASN A 379 35.95 29.46 -12.30
N MET A 380 34.66 29.52 -12.66
CA MET A 380 33.49 29.41 -11.79
C MET A 380 33.44 30.45 -10.67
N ASP A 381 33.87 31.65 -10.97
CA ASP A 381 33.74 32.77 -10.02
C ASP A 381 32.37 33.50 -10.14
N GLY A 382 31.50 33.05 -11.05
CA GLY A 382 30.18 33.62 -11.37
C GLY A 382 30.24 34.77 -12.35
N MET A 383 31.39 35.02 -12.99
CA MET A 383 31.60 36.11 -13.95
C MET A 383 32.38 35.68 -15.17
N VAL A 384 31.75 35.72 -16.33
CA VAL A 384 32.45 35.49 -17.60
C VAL A 384 33.31 36.72 -17.92
N ASN A 385 34.63 36.59 -17.78
CA ASN A 385 35.56 37.71 -17.93
C ASN A 385 36.94 37.30 -18.50
N ILE A 386 37.90 38.21 -18.47
CA ILE A 386 39.24 37.99 -19.03
C ILE A 386 39.99 36.85 -18.32
N GLN A 387 39.66 36.49 -17.09
CA GLN A 387 40.32 35.40 -16.37
C GLN A 387 40.00 34.04 -17.01
N ASP A 388 38.76 33.88 -17.50
CA ASP A 388 38.35 32.70 -18.23
C ASP A 388 39.05 32.56 -19.56
N VAL A 389 39.23 33.67 -20.27
CA VAL A 389 40.03 33.69 -21.50
C VAL A 389 41.47 33.25 -21.25
N ILE A 390 42.08 33.69 -20.14
CA ILE A 390 43.42 33.28 -19.76
C ILE A 390 43.48 31.77 -19.47
N LEU A 391 42.49 31.22 -18.79
CA LEU A 391 42.41 29.79 -18.54
C LEU A 391 42.31 29.01 -19.86
N LEU A 392 41.39 29.41 -20.74
CA LEU A 392 41.21 28.76 -22.03
C LEU A 392 42.46 28.84 -22.93
N VAL A 393 43.11 29.99 -22.99
CA VAL A 393 44.37 30.15 -23.70
C VAL A 393 45.45 29.22 -23.14
N ASN A 394 45.62 29.14 -21.82
CA ASN A 394 46.59 28.26 -21.18
C ASN A 394 46.32 26.77 -21.48
N ASN A 395 45.07 26.39 -21.58
CA ASN A 395 44.64 25.04 -21.98
C ASN A 395 45.06 24.78 -23.47
N VAL A 396 44.66 25.67 -24.40
CA VAL A 396 44.89 25.51 -25.82
C VAL A 396 46.43 25.46 -26.15
N ILE A 397 47.25 26.18 -25.39
CA ILE A 397 48.74 26.14 -25.59
C ILE A 397 49.45 25.08 -24.75
N GLY A 398 48.69 24.24 -24.02
CA GLY A 398 49.20 23.08 -23.27
C GLY A 398 49.92 23.42 -21.96
N ILE A 399 49.67 24.58 -21.35
CA ILE A 399 50.23 24.99 -20.05
C ILE A 399 49.42 24.46 -18.87
N SER A 400 48.09 24.37 -19.02
CA SER A 400 47.20 23.80 -18.02
C SER A 400 46.64 22.45 -18.47
N ALA A 401 46.14 21.64 -17.51
CA ALA A 401 45.35 20.45 -17.80
C ALA A 401 44.02 20.84 -18.47
N ASP A 402 43.33 19.85 -19.02
CA ASP A 402 42.04 20.06 -19.67
C ASP A 402 41.10 20.89 -18.76
N VAL A 403 40.57 21.95 -19.33
CA VAL A 403 39.60 22.82 -18.67
C VAL A 403 38.21 22.32 -19.07
N THR A 404 37.46 21.81 -18.10
CA THR A 404 36.10 21.36 -18.33
C THR A 404 35.25 22.54 -18.83
N CYS A 405 34.29 22.27 -19.72
CA CYS A 405 33.44 23.30 -20.36
C CYS A 405 34.17 24.30 -21.28
N ALA A 406 35.34 23.95 -21.76
CA ALA A 406 36.13 24.82 -22.62
C ALA A 406 35.82 24.69 -24.12
N ASP A 407 35.15 23.61 -24.54
CA ASP A 407 34.64 23.42 -25.90
C ASP A 407 33.30 24.16 -26.05
N LEU A 408 33.38 25.45 -26.35
CA LEU A 408 32.20 26.34 -26.41
C LEU A 408 31.42 26.22 -27.72
N ASN A 409 31.96 25.55 -28.73
CA ASN A 409 31.27 25.30 -29.99
C ASN A 409 30.76 23.85 -30.13
N SER A 410 31.08 22.99 -29.13
CA SER A 410 30.70 21.58 -29.08
C SER A 410 31.19 20.77 -30.30
N ASP A 411 32.35 21.09 -30.85
CA ASP A 411 32.95 20.36 -31.97
C ASP A 411 33.87 19.20 -31.55
N GLY A 412 34.09 19.04 -30.24
CA GLY A 412 34.91 18.00 -29.62
C GLY A 412 36.39 18.36 -29.52
N GLU A 413 36.80 19.58 -29.91
CA GLU A 413 38.18 20.05 -29.85
C GLU A 413 38.29 21.41 -29.16
N ILE A 414 39.03 21.49 -28.05
CA ILE A 414 39.34 22.78 -27.40
C ILE A 414 40.45 23.48 -28.17
N ASN A 415 40.12 24.56 -28.85
CA ASN A 415 41.08 25.25 -29.75
C ASN A 415 40.83 26.77 -29.81
N ILE A 416 41.44 27.45 -30.82
CA ILE A 416 41.33 28.91 -30.96
C ILE A 416 39.91 29.40 -31.28
N GLN A 417 39.03 28.52 -31.76
CA GLN A 417 37.65 28.90 -32.09
C GLN A 417 36.87 29.16 -30.79
N ASP A 418 37.10 28.36 -29.76
CA ASP A 418 36.46 28.52 -28.44
C ASP A 418 36.92 29.82 -27.78
N ILE A 419 38.22 30.17 -27.91
CA ILE A 419 38.72 31.45 -27.42
C ILE A 419 38.01 32.63 -28.09
N ILE A 420 37.75 32.52 -29.40
CA ILE A 420 37.02 33.55 -30.15
C ILE A 420 35.58 33.66 -29.68
N ILE A 421 34.93 32.55 -29.43
CA ILE A 421 33.55 32.50 -28.91
C ILE A 421 33.52 33.16 -27.52
N LEU A 422 34.41 32.76 -26.61
CA LEU A 422 34.47 33.32 -25.27
C LEU A 422 34.69 34.82 -25.26
N VAL A 423 35.60 35.31 -26.10
CA VAL A 423 35.83 36.75 -26.27
C VAL A 423 34.57 37.46 -26.79
N ASN A 424 33.85 36.86 -27.74
CA ASN A 424 32.60 37.44 -28.24
C ASN A 424 31.52 37.49 -27.18
N ILE A 425 31.37 36.46 -26.34
CA ILE A 425 30.47 36.44 -25.18
C ILE A 425 30.79 37.61 -24.26
N ILE A 426 32.07 37.82 -23.89
CA ILE A 426 32.48 38.92 -23.01
C ILE A 426 32.23 40.30 -23.63
N LEU A 427 32.36 40.42 -24.94
CA LEU A 427 32.12 41.68 -25.66
C LEU A 427 30.63 41.95 -25.93
N GLY A 428 29.73 40.97 -25.67
CA GLY A 428 28.30 41.07 -25.92
C GLY A 428 27.94 41.07 -27.41
N ASN A 429 28.68 40.36 -28.22
CA ASN A 429 28.49 40.25 -29.68
C ASN A 429 27.84 38.93 -30.06
#